data_1dd9e54a5dbef601e25bad2a870e687c
#
_entry.id   1dd9e54a5dbef601e25bad2a870e687c
#
_cell.length_a   1.000
_cell.length_b   1.000
_cell.length_c   1.000
_cell.angle_alpha   90.00
_cell.angle_beta   90.00
_cell.angle_gamma   90.00
#
_symmetry.space_group_name_H-M   'P 1'
#
loop_
_entity.id
_entity.type
_entity.pdbx_description
1 polymer ?
#
loop_
_entity_poly.entity_id
_entity_poly.type
_entity_poly.pdbx_seq_one_letter_code
_entity_poly.pdbx_strand_id
1 'polypeptide(L)'
;MESQKRNSRDGYVLRISHEDLVNQVFSLGKYYSGIQRNFIRGTPLLFAAKSEGGDSLVGYGVVDKVEFLWEMTPEEEAYAREHGWKVGLTLRAATRFRTPLLIKNSLLKDDKRKGAYLHGAKLTEDTMDALLEQAEEIQEAS
;
A
#
# COMPACT_ATOMS: atom_id res chain seq x y z
N MET A 1 -13.61 -4.69 -26.24
CA MET A 1 -13.23 -4.43 -25.70
C MET A 1 -12.62 -4.61 -25.07
N GLU A 2 -12.32 -4.27 -24.97
CA GLU A 2 -11.68 -4.20 -24.31
C GLU A 2 -11.57 -3.84 -23.39
N SER A 3 -11.59 -3.64 -23.40
CA SER A 3 -11.24 -2.90 -22.49
C SER A 3 -11.63 -2.87 -21.26
N GLN A 4 -12.28 -3.02 -20.98
CA GLN A 4 -12.67 -2.98 -19.75
C GLN A 4 -11.94 -3.79 -18.84
N LYS A 5 -11.60 -4.94 -19.16
CA LYS A 5 -10.87 -5.71 -18.25
C LYS A 5 -9.50 -5.18 -18.05
N ARG A 6 -8.99 -4.50 -18.96
CA ARG A 6 -7.70 -3.92 -18.73
C ARG A 6 -7.78 -2.81 -17.75
N ASN A 7 -8.97 -2.32 -17.47
CA ASN A 7 -9.14 -1.35 -16.44
C ASN A 7 -9.31 -1.97 -15.09
N SER A 8 -9.47 -3.28 -15.06
CA SER A 8 -9.62 -3.96 -13.83
C SER A 8 -8.27 -4.07 -13.17
N ARG A 9 -8.08 -3.30 -12.12
CA ARG A 9 -6.82 -3.25 -11.40
C ARG A 9 -7.02 -3.69 -9.98
N ASP A 10 -6.78 -4.98 -9.76
CA ASP A 10 -6.72 -5.45 -8.40
C ASP A 10 -5.53 -4.82 -7.73
N GLY A 11 -5.68 -4.53 -6.47
CA GLY A 11 -4.63 -3.91 -5.71
C GLY A 11 -4.33 -4.70 -4.46
N TYR A 12 -3.52 -4.10 -3.59
CA TYR A 12 -3.10 -4.77 -2.38
C TYR A 12 -3.06 -3.79 -1.22
N VAL A 13 -3.23 -4.33 -0.01
CA VAL A 13 -2.95 -3.59 1.20
C VAL A 13 -1.55 -3.98 1.63
N LEU A 14 -0.71 -3.00 1.90
CA LEU A 14 0.63 -3.24 2.40
C LEU A 14 0.77 -2.59 3.75
N ARG A 15 1.17 -3.37 4.75
CA ARG A 15 1.32 -2.87 6.10
C ARG A 15 2.70 -2.29 6.31
N ILE A 16 2.77 -1.20 7.06
CA ILE A 16 4.02 -0.56 7.42
C ILE A 16 4.10 -0.57 8.93
N SER A 17 5.19 -1.15 9.46
CA SER A 17 5.27 -1.41 10.89
C SER A 17 5.93 -0.29 11.70
N HIS A 18 6.61 0.65 11.05
CA HIS A 18 7.32 1.72 11.76
C HIS A 18 7.01 3.06 11.15
N GLU A 19 6.89 4.07 12.02
CA GLU A 19 6.57 5.42 11.56
C GLU A 19 7.62 5.96 10.58
N ASP A 20 8.89 5.62 10.82
CA ASP A 20 9.94 6.07 9.91
C ASP A 20 9.72 5.55 8.49
N LEU A 21 9.23 4.33 8.39
CA LEU A 21 8.95 3.73 7.09
C LEU A 21 7.71 4.34 6.45
N VAL A 22 6.72 4.74 7.27
CA VAL A 22 5.56 5.46 6.75
C VAL A 22 6.03 6.77 6.11
N ASN A 23 6.89 7.50 6.83
CA ASN A 23 7.42 8.75 6.30
C ASN A 23 8.20 8.52 5.02
N GLN A 24 8.99 7.46 4.96
CA GLN A 24 9.76 7.13 3.77
C GLN A 24 8.86 6.92 2.56
N VAL A 25 7.77 6.17 2.74
CA VAL A 25 6.86 5.89 1.64
C VAL A 25 6.32 7.18 1.03
N PHE A 26 5.88 8.10 1.87
CA PHE A 26 5.21 9.29 1.38
C PHE A 26 6.16 10.45 1.06
N SER A 27 7.38 10.45 1.63
CA SER A 27 8.37 11.48 1.28
C SER A 27 9.16 11.09 0.05
N LEU A 28 9.54 9.82 -0.05
CA LEU A 28 10.43 9.37 -1.11
C LEU A 28 9.71 8.60 -2.21
N GLY A 29 8.46 8.23 -1.97
CA GLY A 29 7.74 7.42 -2.94
C GLY A 29 8.35 6.04 -3.11
N LYS A 30 8.86 5.46 -2.02
CA LYS A 30 9.57 4.19 -2.08
C LYS A 30 9.08 3.27 -0.97
N TYR A 31 8.79 2.04 -1.33
CA TYR A 31 8.36 1.02 -0.38
C TYR A 31 9.10 -0.28 -0.66
N TYR A 32 9.70 -0.86 0.38
CA TYR A 32 10.39 -2.14 0.25
C TYR A 32 9.55 -3.22 0.90
N SER A 33 9.44 -4.36 0.24
CA SER A 33 8.58 -5.44 0.69
C SER A 33 9.35 -6.74 0.84
N GLY A 34 9.08 -7.45 1.94
CA GLY A 34 9.60 -8.79 2.14
C GLY A 34 8.72 -9.85 1.50
N ILE A 35 7.55 -9.48 1.00
CA ILE A 35 6.66 -10.40 0.34
C ILE A 35 6.58 -10.04 -1.13
N GLN A 36 6.24 -11.03 -1.94
CA GLN A 36 6.04 -10.80 -3.36
C GLN A 36 4.57 -11.01 -3.68
N ARG A 37 4.04 -10.10 -4.47
CA ARG A 37 2.70 -10.20 -5.03
C ARG A 37 2.81 -9.84 -6.50
N ASN A 38 1.71 -9.85 -7.20
CA ASN A 38 1.72 -9.51 -8.62
C ASN A 38 1.78 -8.00 -8.79
N PHE A 39 2.89 -7.40 -8.33
CA PHE A 39 3.11 -5.97 -8.46
C PHE A 39 3.56 -5.67 -9.87
N ILE A 40 2.78 -4.88 -10.57
CA ILE A 40 3.16 -4.40 -11.89
C ILE A 40 2.88 -2.91 -11.92
N ARG A 41 3.44 -2.23 -12.91
CA ARG A 41 3.18 -0.81 -13.06
C ARG A 41 1.69 -0.57 -13.17
N GLY A 42 1.19 0.36 -12.38
CA GLY A 42 -0.23 0.69 -12.35
C GLY A 42 -1.00 0.01 -11.24
N THR A 43 -0.39 -0.91 -10.50
CA THR A 43 -1.07 -1.57 -9.39
C THR A 43 -1.36 -0.57 -8.29
N PRO A 44 -2.63 -0.42 -7.87
CA PRO A 44 -2.96 0.49 -6.77
C PRO A 44 -2.68 -0.16 -5.43
N LEU A 45 -2.23 0.65 -4.49
CA LEU A 45 -1.86 0.18 -3.15
C LEU A 45 -2.50 1.04 -2.09
N LEU A 46 -3.02 0.39 -1.04
CA LEU A 46 -3.43 1.08 0.17
C LEU A 46 -2.44 0.70 1.25
N PHE A 47 -1.95 1.69 1.98
CA PHE A 47 -0.98 1.45 3.03
C PHE A 47 -1.67 1.48 4.37
N ALA A 48 -1.38 0.46 5.19
CA ALA A 48 -1.96 0.32 6.51
C ALA A 48 -0.88 0.44 7.55
N ALA A 49 -1.21 1.09 8.66
CA ALA A 49 -0.28 1.23 9.77
C ALA A 49 -1.09 1.45 11.04
N LYS A 50 -0.41 1.32 12.16
CA LYS A 50 -1.04 1.60 13.45
C LYS A 50 -1.22 3.10 13.60
N SER A 51 -2.37 3.52 14.07
CA SER A 51 -2.60 4.91 14.40
C SER A 51 -3.21 4.96 15.78
N GLU A 52 -3.58 6.16 16.23
CA GLU A 52 -4.07 6.35 17.58
C GLU A 52 -5.26 5.47 17.91
N GLY A 53 -6.17 5.30 16.97
CA GLY A 53 -7.38 4.52 17.22
C GLY A 53 -7.26 3.05 16.87
N GLY A 54 -6.10 2.59 16.40
CA GLY A 54 -5.90 1.21 15.98
C GLY A 54 -5.33 1.12 14.58
N ASP A 55 -5.45 -0.06 13.98
CA ASP A 55 -5.00 -0.24 12.59
C ASP A 55 -5.82 0.63 11.66
N SER A 56 -5.14 1.32 10.76
CA SER A 56 -5.77 2.29 9.88
C SER A 56 -5.17 2.22 8.49
N LEU A 57 -5.96 2.64 7.50
CA LEU A 57 -5.42 2.95 6.19
C LEU A 57 -4.88 4.37 6.26
N VAL A 58 -3.59 4.52 5.96
CA VAL A 58 -2.91 5.80 6.18
C VAL A 58 -2.54 6.50 4.88
N GLY A 59 -2.70 5.83 3.75
CA GLY A 59 -2.38 6.47 2.49
C GLY A 59 -2.55 5.55 1.31
N TYR A 60 -2.22 6.08 0.14
CA TYR A 60 -2.49 5.45 -1.13
C TYR A 60 -1.32 5.72 -2.07
N GLY A 61 -1.07 4.82 -2.99
CA GLY A 61 -0.09 5.04 -4.03
C GLY A 61 -0.31 4.08 -5.17
N VAL A 62 0.42 4.29 -6.25
CA VAL A 62 0.34 3.45 -7.42
C VAL A 62 1.75 3.02 -7.78
N VAL A 63 1.92 1.75 -8.09
CA VAL A 63 3.24 1.24 -8.47
C VAL A 63 3.67 1.86 -9.79
N ASP A 64 4.85 2.47 -9.80
CA ASP A 64 5.42 3.02 -11.02
C ASP A 64 6.55 2.12 -11.53
N LYS A 65 7.30 1.53 -10.61
CA LYS A 65 8.43 0.68 -10.98
C LYS A 65 8.62 -0.40 -9.94
N VAL A 66 8.90 -1.61 -10.39
CA VAL A 66 9.21 -2.74 -9.52
C VAL A 66 10.68 -3.08 -9.72
N GLU A 67 11.44 -3.18 -8.64
CA GLU A 67 12.86 -3.41 -8.71
C GLU A 67 13.23 -4.60 -7.84
N PHE A 68 13.80 -5.63 -8.45
CA PHE A 68 14.27 -6.78 -7.69
C PHE A 68 15.68 -6.50 -7.18
N LEU A 69 16.14 -7.30 -6.22
CA LEU A 69 17.43 -7.07 -5.57
C LEU A 69 18.57 -6.96 -6.58
N TRP A 70 18.56 -7.83 -7.59
CA TRP A 70 19.64 -7.87 -8.57
C TRP A 70 19.63 -6.65 -9.51
N GLU A 71 18.57 -5.86 -9.46
CA GLU A 71 18.48 -4.64 -10.26
C GLU A 71 18.91 -3.40 -9.48
N MET A 72 19.12 -3.54 -8.19
CA MET A 72 19.43 -2.41 -7.32
C MET A 72 20.91 -2.10 -7.33
N THR A 73 21.28 -0.90 -6.87
CA THR A 73 22.69 -0.59 -6.64
C THR A 73 23.20 -1.49 -5.51
N PRO A 74 24.52 -1.70 -5.42
CA PRO A 74 25.05 -2.54 -4.34
C PRO A 74 24.66 -2.05 -2.94
N GLU A 75 24.62 -0.74 -2.75
CA GLU A 75 24.25 -0.17 -1.46
C GLU A 75 22.79 -0.45 -1.15
N GLU A 76 21.93 -0.26 -2.13
CA GLU A 76 20.51 -0.47 -1.93
C GLU A 76 20.21 -1.96 -1.73
N GLU A 77 20.88 -2.82 -2.48
CA GLU A 77 20.70 -4.25 -2.33
C GLU A 77 21.11 -4.71 -0.94
N ALA A 78 22.24 -4.21 -0.44
CA ALA A 78 22.70 -4.57 0.90
C ALA A 78 21.70 -4.13 1.97
N TYR A 79 21.18 -2.92 1.82
CA TYR A 79 20.18 -2.39 2.73
C TYR A 79 18.92 -3.26 2.73
N ALA A 80 18.45 -3.63 1.54
CA ALA A 80 17.26 -4.46 1.43
C ALA A 80 17.47 -5.85 2.01
N ARG A 81 18.64 -6.45 1.75
CA ARG A 81 18.93 -7.78 2.28
C ARG A 81 19.03 -7.77 3.80
N GLU A 82 19.58 -6.71 4.35
CA GLU A 82 19.69 -6.57 5.79
C GLU A 82 18.33 -6.59 6.46
N HIS A 83 17.33 -6.04 5.80
CA HIS A 83 15.97 -5.97 6.33
C HIS A 83 15.09 -7.13 5.91
N GLY A 84 15.62 -8.07 5.13
CA GLY A 84 14.84 -9.21 4.67
C GLY A 84 13.88 -8.86 3.56
N TRP A 85 14.09 -7.75 2.90
CA TRP A 85 13.23 -7.33 1.80
C TRP A 85 13.66 -7.98 0.49
N LYS A 86 12.70 -8.22 -0.39
CA LYS A 86 12.93 -8.92 -1.66
C LYS A 86 12.66 -8.06 -2.88
N VAL A 87 11.94 -6.97 -2.71
CA VAL A 87 11.55 -6.13 -3.84
C VAL A 87 11.39 -4.70 -3.36
N GLY A 88 11.73 -3.76 -4.23
CA GLY A 88 11.50 -2.34 -4.00
C GLY A 88 10.46 -1.82 -4.96
N LEU A 89 9.53 -1.04 -4.46
CA LEU A 89 8.49 -0.44 -5.28
C LEU A 89 8.70 1.07 -5.29
N THR A 90 8.77 1.63 -6.49
CA THR A 90 8.76 3.08 -6.66
C THR A 90 7.31 3.45 -6.95
N LEU A 91 6.82 4.46 -6.25
CA LEU A 91 5.41 4.84 -6.29
C LEU A 91 5.24 6.16 -7.01
N ARG A 92 4.09 6.30 -7.68
CA ARG A 92 3.66 7.60 -8.17
C ARG A 92 2.37 7.94 -7.43
N ALA A 93 2.10 9.23 -7.31
CA ALA A 93 0.90 9.71 -6.65
C ALA A 93 0.78 9.20 -5.22
N ALA A 94 1.91 9.01 -4.54
CA ALA A 94 1.88 8.56 -3.14
C ALA A 94 1.30 9.68 -2.29
N THR A 95 0.18 9.41 -1.65
CA THR A 95 -0.59 10.40 -0.92
C THR A 95 -0.89 9.90 0.48
N ARG A 96 -0.43 10.64 1.48
CA ARG A 96 -0.74 10.32 2.87
C ARG A 96 -2.08 10.94 3.23
N PHE A 97 -2.96 10.14 3.84
CA PHE A 97 -4.24 10.67 4.30
C PHE A 97 -4.01 11.57 5.50
N ARG A 98 -4.60 12.76 5.47
CA ARG A 98 -4.51 13.66 6.62
C ARG A 98 -5.19 13.02 7.83
N THR A 99 -6.33 12.38 7.61
CA THR A 99 -7.04 11.65 8.65
C THR A 99 -7.06 10.17 8.26
N PRO A 100 -6.39 9.31 9.03
CA PRO A 100 -6.39 7.87 8.71
C PRO A 100 -7.80 7.28 8.79
N LEU A 101 -8.07 6.32 7.93
CA LEU A 101 -9.34 5.60 7.92
C LEU A 101 -9.17 4.34 8.75
N LEU A 102 -9.75 4.32 9.94
CA LEU A 102 -9.66 3.15 10.82
C LEU A 102 -10.26 1.93 10.14
N ILE A 103 -9.55 0.82 10.20
CA ILE A 103 -10.03 -0.41 9.58
C ILE A 103 -11.40 -0.79 10.14
N LYS A 104 -11.59 -0.62 11.46
CA LYS A 104 -12.86 -0.99 12.09
C LYS A 104 -14.03 -0.14 11.63
N ASN A 105 -13.75 0.99 10.96
CA ASN A 105 -14.79 1.86 10.45
C ASN A 105 -14.88 1.80 8.92
N SER A 106 -14.14 0.88 8.31
CA SER A 106 -14.06 0.81 6.86
C SER A 106 -14.80 -0.42 6.33
N LEU A 107 -14.83 -0.55 5.03
CA LEU A 107 -15.38 -1.73 4.39
C LEU A 107 -14.64 -3.00 4.80
N LEU A 108 -13.43 -2.88 5.35
CA LEU A 108 -12.64 -4.03 5.77
C LEU A 108 -12.94 -4.45 7.21
N LYS A 109 -13.90 -3.82 7.87
CA LYS A 109 -14.13 -4.09 9.29
C LYS A 109 -14.45 -5.55 9.56
N ASP A 110 -15.12 -6.22 8.63
CA ASP A 110 -15.50 -7.63 8.79
C ASP A 110 -14.61 -8.57 7.99
N ASP A 111 -13.55 -8.05 7.40
CA ASP A 111 -12.62 -8.88 6.66
C ASP A 111 -11.86 -9.77 7.64
N LYS A 112 -11.74 -11.04 7.29
CA LYS A 112 -11.06 -12.00 8.15
C LYS A 112 -9.56 -11.78 8.20
N ARG A 113 -9.01 -11.10 7.20
CA ARG A 113 -7.58 -10.78 7.18
C ARG A 113 -7.37 -9.54 8.03
N LYS A 114 -6.87 -9.72 9.25
CA LYS A 114 -6.66 -8.62 10.18
C LYS A 114 -5.23 -8.65 10.69
N GLY A 115 -4.75 -7.50 11.17
CA GLY A 115 -3.41 -7.40 11.69
C GLY A 115 -2.40 -7.81 10.63
N ALA A 116 -1.52 -8.73 10.97
CA ALA A 116 -0.46 -9.17 10.06
C ALA A 116 -1.02 -9.81 8.79
N TYR A 117 -2.20 -10.40 8.86
CA TYR A 117 -2.79 -11.05 7.69
C TYR A 117 -3.30 -10.07 6.66
N LEU A 118 -3.42 -8.82 7.02
CA LEU A 118 -3.84 -7.80 6.07
C LEU A 118 -2.70 -7.42 5.14
N HIS A 119 -1.46 -7.66 5.56
CA HIS A 119 -0.30 -7.33 4.74
C HIS A 119 -0.29 -8.22 3.49
N GLY A 120 -0.32 -7.58 2.32
CA GLY A 120 -0.36 -8.30 1.06
C GLY A 120 -1.73 -8.78 0.66
N ALA A 121 -2.78 -8.36 1.39
CA ALA A 121 -4.14 -8.77 1.08
C ALA A 121 -4.57 -8.17 -0.25
N LYS A 122 -5.11 -9.02 -1.11
CA LYS A 122 -5.55 -8.57 -2.43
C LYS A 122 -6.93 -7.94 -2.34
N LEU A 123 -7.10 -6.82 -3.02
CA LEU A 123 -8.38 -6.12 -3.10
C LEU A 123 -8.81 -6.05 -4.56
N THR A 124 -10.09 -6.32 -4.81
CA THR A 124 -10.63 -6.13 -6.14
C THR A 124 -10.67 -4.64 -6.44
N GLU A 125 -10.79 -4.32 -7.71
CA GLU A 125 -10.88 -2.91 -8.13
C GLU A 125 -12.06 -2.22 -7.45
N ASP A 126 -13.21 -2.90 -7.38
CA ASP A 126 -14.39 -2.31 -6.77
C ASP A 126 -14.17 -2.00 -5.30
N THR A 127 -13.55 -2.93 -4.57
CA THR A 127 -13.26 -2.71 -3.16
C THR A 127 -12.25 -1.59 -2.97
N MET A 128 -11.24 -1.56 -3.84
CA MET A 128 -10.23 -0.50 -3.79
C MET A 128 -10.87 0.86 -3.98
N ASP A 129 -11.73 0.98 -5.00
CA ASP A 129 -12.40 2.25 -5.29
C ASP A 129 -13.29 2.68 -4.13
N ALA A 130 -14.02 1.73 -3.56
CA ALA A 130 -14.93 2.05 -2.45
C ALA A 130 -14.16 2.49 -1.20
N LEU A 131 -13.01 1.87 -0.94
CA LEU A 131 -12.18 2.28 0.19
C LEU A 131 -11.59 3.66 -0.02
N LEU A 132 -11.16 3.96 -1.24
CA LEU A 132 -10.64 5.29 -1.55
C LEU A 132 -11.72 6.34 -1.38
N GLU A 133 -12.94 6.00 -1.75
CA GLU A 133 -14.06 6.90 -1.57
C GLU A 133 -14.33 7.15 -0.10
N GLN A 134 -14.30 6.10 0.72
CA GLN A 134 -14.47 6.26 2.16
C GLN A 134 -13.38 7.15 2.75
N ALA A 135 -12.14 6.94 2.33
CA ALA A 135 -11.02 7.75 2.82
C ALA A 135 -11.21 9.22 2.43
N GLU A 136 -11.67 9.44 1.21
CA GLU A 136 -11.89 10.80 0.74
C GLU A 136 -12.97 11.50 1.54
N GLU A 137 -14.05 10.79 1.84
CA GLU A 137 -15.14 11.36 2.64
C GLU A 137 -14.64 11.80 4.01
N ILE A 138 -13.75 11.02 4.62
CA ILE A 138 -13.21 11.36 5.92
C ILE A 138 -12.32 12.59 5.83
N GLN A 139 -11.53 12.72 4.76
CA GLN A 139 -10.69 13.90 4.57
C GLN A 139 -11.55 15.14 4.46
N GLU A 140 -12.65 15.04 3.76
CA GLU A 140 -13.54 16.19 3.57
C GLU A 140 -14.28 16.56 4.84
N ALA A 141 -14.58 15.59 5.67
CA ALA A 141 -15.31 15.83 6.91
C ALA A 141 -14.43 16.38 8.02
N SER A 142 -13.11 16.32 7.85
CA SER A 142 -12.18 16.71 8.92
C SER A 142 -11.94 18.23 9.01
#